data_4983317656ea2763728bf144382438fe
#
_entry.id   4983317656ea2763728bf144382438fe
#
_cell.length_a   1.000
_cell.length_b   1.000
_cell.length_c   1.000
_cell.angle_alpha   90.00
_cell.angle_beta   90.00
_cell.angle_gamma   90.00
#
_symmetry.space_group_name_H-M   'P 1'
#
loop_
_entity.id
_entity.type
_entity.pdbx_description
1 polymer ?
#
loop_
_entity_poly.entity_id
_entity_poly.type
_entity_poly.pdbx_seq_one_letter_code
_entity_poly.pdbx_strand_id
1 'polypeptide(L)'
;TQTLELAHQHYRSVTLHVFSDHGMANCDEHLDLTKQIDALGLRIGTDYNVVYDSTMARFWFFNDHARQRITAALQGVSEGRIVPDDELKAMRAHFEDGRFGELIFLVREGTLIVPSHMGERPIRAMHGYHPHDPQSYATLFSSTPDVPADITHIPHIHRLMAQAIAPAASQSNEHALAA
;
A
#
# COMPACT_ATOMS: atom_id res chain seq x y z
N THR A 1 19.63 7.44 19.32
CA THR A 1 20.29 8.15 20.39
C THR A 1 21.51 8.89 19.89
N GLN A 2 22.54 8.27 19.29
CA GLN A 2 23.70 8.99 18.75
C GLN A 2 23.32 10.07 17.71
N THR A 3 22.37 9.79 16.83
CA THR A 3 21.88 10.76 15.83
C THR A 3 21.26 11.99 16.50
N LEU A 4 20.44 11.80 17.54
CA LEU A 4 19.84 12.89 18.29
C LEU A 4 20.88 13.70 19.06
N GLU A 5 21.84 13.04 19.71
CA GLU A 5 22.93 13.66 20.42
C GLU A 5 23.78 14.54 19.49
N LEU A 6 24.10 14.02 18.29
CA LEU A 6 24.82 14.78 17.28
C LEU A 6 24.00 15.98 16.76
N ALA A 7 22.72 15.79 16.50
CA ALA A 7 21.83 16.85 16.02
C ALA A 7 21.73 17.99 17.06
N HIS A 8 21.61 17.68 18.35
CA HIS A 8 21.56 18.66 19.42
C HIS A 8 22.86 19.50 19.59
N GLN A 9 23.99 19.00 19.07
CA GLN A 9 25.24 19.76 19.05
C GLN A 9 25.23 20.91 18.01
N HIS A 10 24.40 20.75 16.96
CA HIS A 10 24.37 21.67 15.81
C HIS A 10 23.08 22.49 15.70
N TYR A 11 21.99 22.06 16.34
CA TYR A 11 20.67 22.69 16.22
C TYR A 11 20.09 23.01 17.60
N ARG A 12 19.44 24.18 17.73
CA ARG A 12 18.77 24.59 18.98
C ARG A 12 17.56 23.73 19.33
N SER A 13 16.84 23.28 18.30
CA SER A 13 15.64 22.50 18.43
C SER A 13 15.73 21.33 17.46
N VAL A 14 15.44 20.14 17.96
CA VAL A 14 15.45 18.89 17.16
C VAL A 14 14.19 18.14 17.46
N THR A 15 13.44 17.80 16.41
CA THR A 15 12.30 16.90 16.48
C THR A 15 12.63 15.64 15.70
N LEU A 16 12.41 14.48 16.31
CA LEU A 16 12.57 13.18 15.68
C LEU A 16 11.21 12.59 15.39
N HIS A 17 10.99 12.19 14.14
CA HIS A 17 9.88 11.34 13.73
C HIS A 17 10.43 10.02 13.20
N VAL A 18 9.91 8.90 13.69
CA VAL A 18 10.22 7.55 13.21
C VAL A 18 8.91 6.95 12.72
N PHE A 19 8.85 6.54 11.47
CA PHE A 19 7.65 5.98 10.89
C PHE A 19 7.96 4.80 9.96
N SER A 20 6.97 3.93 9.74
CA SER A 20 7.00 2.93 8.68
C SER A 20 6.13 3.38 7.49
N ASP A 21 6.41 2.86 6.32
CA ASP A 21 5.61 3.05 5.11
C ASP A 21 4.33 2.19 5.13
N HIS A 22 4.39 1.02 5.75
CA HIS A 22 3.29 0.06 5.93
C HIS A 22 3.54 -0.82 7.16
N GLY A 23 2.56 -1.65 7.48
CA GLY A 23 2.67 -2.74 8.44
C GLY A 23 3.20 -4.04 7.81
N MET A 24 3.03 -5.16 8.54
CA MET A 24 3.46 -6.49 8.13
C MET A 24 2.52 -7.52 8.73
N ALA A 25 1.92 -8.38 7.89
CA ALA A 25 1.03 -9.45 8.32
C ALA A 25 1.76 -10.79 8.37
N ASN A 26 1.45 -11.62 9.38
CA ASN A 26 1.83 -13.02 9.36
C ASN A 26 1.09 -13.77 8.26
N CYS A 27 1.78 -14.69 7.58
CA CYS A 27 1.26 -15.44 6.44
C CYS A 27 1.22 -16.93 6.77
N ASP A 28 0.04 -17.42 7.12
CA ASP A 28 -0.17 -18.82 7.49
C ASP A 28 -0.97 -19.59 6.42
N GLU A 29 -1.56 -18.89 5.44
CA GLU A 29 -2.35 -19.47 4.36
C GLU A 29 -1.72 -19.23 3.00
N HIS A 30 -1.93 -20.19 2.07
CA HIS A 30 -1.36 -20.15 0.73
C HIS A 30 -2.41 -20.52 -0.32
N LEU A 31 -2.39 -19.77 -1.42
CA LEU A 31 -3.28 -19.93 -2.57
C LEU A 31 -2.44 -20.19 -3.82
N ASP A 32 -2.59 -21.37 -4.44
CA ASP A 32 -2.06 -21.61 -5.80
C ASP A 32 -3.04 -21.07 -6.84
N LEU A 33 -3.01 -19.76 -7.04
CA LEU A 33 -3.86 -19.09 -8.01
C LEU A 33 -3.44 -19.39 -9.44
N THR A 34 -2.14 -19.59 -9.69
CA THR A 34 -1.60 -19.94 -11.00
C THR A 34 -2.25 -21.20 -11.53
N LYS A 35 -2.27 -22.26 -10.72
CA LYS A 35 -2.91 -23.53 -11.09
C LYS A 35 -4.40 -23.39 -11.41
N GLN A 36 -5.11 -22.55 -10.65
CA GLN A 36 -6.55 -22.33 -10.89
C GLN A 36 -6.80 -21.62 -12.22
N ILE A 37 -5.99 -20.61 -12.56
CA ILE A 37 -6.13 -19.87 -13.81
C ILE A 37 -5.67 -20.71 -15.00
N ASP A 38 -4.59 -21.48 -14.88
CA ASP A 38 -4.08 -22.38 -15.92
C ASP A 38 -5.11 -23.46 -16.29
N ALA A 39 -5.88 -23.95 -15.31
CA ALA A 39 -6.96 -24.92 -15.54
C ALA A 39 -8.09 -24.41 -16.46
N LEU A 40 -8.16 -23.09 -16.71
CA LEU A 40 -9.09 -22.51 -17.67
C LEU A 40 -8.68 -22.77 -19.14
N GLY A 41 -7.44 -23.19 -19.40
CA GLY A 41 -6.95 -23.47 -20.75
C GLY A 41 -6.76 -22.21 -21.61
N LEU A 42 -6.70 -21.04 -21.00
CA LEU A 42 -6.40 -19.76 -21.66
C LEU A 42 -4.89 -19.57 -21.80
N ARG A 43 -4.45 -18.77 -22.78
CA ARG A 43 -3.02 -18.60 -23.10
C ARG A 43 -2.54 -17.20 -22.74
N ILE A 44 -1.53 -17.13 -21.87
CA ILE A 44 -0.80 -15.89 -21.57
C ILE A 44 -0.18 -15.34 -22.86
N GLY A 45 -0.24 -14.02 -23.05
CA GLY A 45 0.26 -13.32 -24.23
C GLY A 45 -0.65 -13.40 -25.47
N THR A 46 -1.74 -14.18 -25.42
CA THR A 46 -2.73 -14.31 -26.51
C THR A 46 -4.13 -13.94 -26.06
N ASP A 47 -4.56 -14.46 -24.92
CA ASP A 47 -5.90 -14.25 -24.39
C ASP A 47 -5.89 -13.23 -23.26
N TYR A 48 -4.83 -13.23 -22.47
CA TYR A 48 -4.60 -12.32 -21.34
C TYR A 48 -3.11 -12.20 -20.99
N ASN A 49 -2.78 -11.19 -20.17
CA ASN A 49 -1.54 -11.11 -19.41
C ASN A 49 -1.85 -11.09 -17.92
N VAL A 50 -0.89 -11.50 -17.10
CA VAL A 50 -1.03 -11.52 -15.65
C VAL A 50 0.30 -11.22 -14.96
N VAL A 51 0.22 -10.55 -13.82
CA VAL A 51 1.30 -10.47 -12.83
C VAL A 51 0.75 -11.02 -11.51
N TYR A 52 1.34 -12.11 -11.04
CA TYR A 52 1.07 -12.66 -9.72
C TYR A 52 2.07 -12.07 -8.73
N ASP A 53 1.64 -11.10 -7.93
CA ASP A 53 2.37 -10.68 -6.75
C ASP A 53 2.00 -11.57 -5.55
N SER A 54 2.72 -11.44 -4.43
CA SER A 54 2.44 -12.29 -3.25
C SER A 54 1.06 -12.09 -2.66
N THR A 55 0.50 -10.87 -2.75
CA THR A 55 -0.78 -10.51 -2.12
C THR A 55 -1.86 -10.14 -3.11
N MET A 56 -1.50 -9.95 -4.39
CA MET A 56 -2.46 -9.61 -5.44
C MET A 56 -2.10 -10.27 -6.77
N ALA A 57 -3.10 -10.42 -7.64
CA ALA A 57 -2.92 -10.73 -9.05
C ALA A 57 -3.56 -9.64 -9.89
N ARG A 58 -2.85 -9.22 -10.94
CA ARG A 58 -3.27 -8.14 -11.84
C ARG A 58 -3.39 -8.70 -13.25
N PHE A 59 -4.54 -8.50 -13.89
CA PHE A 59 -4.86 -9.07 -15.19
C PHE A 59 -5.09 -7.98 -16.23
N TRP A 60 -4.67 -8.25 -17.47
CA TRP A 60 -4.98 -7.50 -18.69
C TRP A 60 -5.56 -8.48 -19.70
N PHE A 61 -6.60 -8.09 -20.43
CA PHE A 61 -7.33 -8.99 -21.29
C PHE A 61 -7.24 -8.57 -22.76
N PHE A 62 -7.00 -9.52 -23.62
CA PHE A 62 -6.98 -9.30 -25.07
C PHE A 62 -8.29 -9.66 -25.75
N ASN A 63 -9.21 -10.33 -25.04
CA ASN A 63 -10.56 -10.63 -25.51
C ASN A 63 -11.54 -10.81 -24.34
N ASP A 64 -12.82 -10.61 -24.65
CA ASP A 64 -13.92 -10.70 -23.67
C ASP A 64 -14.12 -12.11 -23.10
N HIS A 65 -13.81 -13.15 -23.88
CA HIS A 65 -13.91 -14.53 -23.42
C HIS A 65 -12.96 -14.79 -22.24
N ALA A 66 -11.71 -14.36 -22.35
CA ALA A 66 -10.74 -14.50 -21.28
C ALA A 66 -11.16 -13.68 -20.05
N ARG A 67 -11.63 -12.45 -20.26
CA ARG A 67 -12.14 -11.60 -19.17
C ARG A 67 -13.25 -12.29 -18.39
N GLN A 68 -14.27 -12.79 -19.09
CA GLN A 68 -15.41 -13.46 -18.44
C GLN A 68 -14.99 -14.73 -17.69
N ARG A 69 -14.14 -15.57 -18.30
CA ARG A 69 -13.70 -16.83 -17.72
C ARG A 69 -12.87 -16.61 -16.46
N ILE A 70 -11.89 -15.70 -16.51
CA ILE A 70 -11.03 -15.37 -15.37
C ILE A 70 -11.83 -14.69 -14.26
N THR A 71 -12.70 -13.73 -14.59
CA THR A 71 -13.57 -13.08 -13.60
C THR A 71 -14.44 -14.10 -12.87
N ALA A 72 -15.10 -15.01 -13.60
CA ALA A 72 -15.93 -16.03 -12.97
C ALA A 72 -15.12 -16.98 -12.08
N ALA A 73 -13.91 -17.38 -12.50
CA ALA A 73 -13.04 -18.22 -11.68
C ALA A 73 -12.63 -17.50 -10.38
N LEU A 74 -12.21 -16.24 -10.47
CA LEU A 74 -11.78 -15.43 -9.31
C LEU A 74 -12.93 -15.16 -8.32
N GLN A 75 -14.16 -15.02 -8.80
CA GLN A 75 -15.35 -14.89 -7.93
C GLN A 75 -15.61 -16.13 -7.06
N GLY A 76 -15.11 -17.29 -7.48
CA GLY A 76 -15.20 -18.53 -6.72
C GLY A 76 -14.08 -18.75 -5.70
N VAL A 77 -13.08 -17.86 -5.65
CA VAL A 77 -11.92 -17.98 -4.74
C VAL A 77 -12.24 -17.32 -3.40
N SER A 78 -12.31 -18.11 -2.34
CA SER A 78 -12.69 -17.64 -0.99
C SER A 78 -11.56 -16.90 -0.27
N GLU A 79 -10.32 -17.08 -0.69
CA GLU A 79 -9.11 -16.54 -0.07
C GLU A 79 -8.83 -15.09 -0.47
N GLY A 80 -9.66 -14.53 -1.37
CA GLY A 80 -9.51 -13.16 -1.83
C GLY A 80 -10.76 -12.65 -2.51
N ARG A 81 -10.62 -11.51 -3.16
CA ARG A 81 -11.73 -10.89 -3.91
C ARG A 81 -11.21 -10.03 -5.06
N ILE A 82 -12.05 -9.84 -6.04
CA ILE A 82 -11.83 -8.79 -7.05
C ILE A 82 -12.08 -7.45 -6.38
N VAL A 83 -11.14 -6.51 -6.53
CA VAL A 83 -11.27 -5.15 -6.02
C VAL A 83 -12.06 -4.32 -7.04
N PRO A 84 -13.21 -3.74 -6.67
CA PRO A 84 -14.01 -2.95 -7.60
C PRO A 84 -13.37 -1.58 -7.89
N ASP A 85 -13.68 -1.01 -9.05
CA ASP A 85 -13.08 0.24 -9.54
C ASP A 85 -13.33 1.44 -8.62
N ASP A 86 -14.51 1.51 -7.99
CA ASP A 86 -14.85 2.59 -7.05
C ASP A 86 -13.99 2.54 -5.80
N GLU A 87 -13.66 1.34 -5.33
CA GLU A 87 -12.74 1.12 -4.22
C GLU A 87 -11.30 1.48 -4.62
N LEU A 88 -10.85 1.07 -5.82
CA LEU A 88 -9.54 1.46 -6.35
C LEU A 88 -9.42 2.99 -6.49
N LYS A 89 -10.49 3.67 -6.92
CA LYS A 89 -10.54 5.14 -7.00
C LYS A 89 -10.44 5.77 -5.61
N ALA A 90 -11.16 5.25 -4.63
CA ALA A 90 -11.10 5.72 -3.25
C ALA A 90 -9.68 5.59 -2.66
N MET A 91 -8.99 4.50 -2.97
CA MET A 91 -7.59 4.25 -2.58
C MET A 91 -6.57 5.01 -3.44
N ARG A 92 -6.99 5.75 -4.48
CA ARG A 92 -6.11 6.40 -5.49
C ARG A 92 -5.19 5.41 -6.22
N ALA A 93 -5.65 4.18 -6.40
CA ALA A 93 -4.95 3.07 -7.06
C ALA A 93 -5.57 2.70 -8.42
N HIS A 94 -6.58 3.44 -8.87
CA HIS A 94 -7.19 3.27 -10.19
C HIS A 94 -6.44 4.08 -11.26
N PHE A 95 -6.11 3.43 -12.37
CA PHE A 95 -5.49 4.04 -13.54
C PHE A 95 -6.40 3.81 -14.75
N GLU A 96 -6.95 4.87 -15.32
CA GLU A 96 -7.91 4.79 -16.44
C GLU A 96 -7.34 4.11 -17.70
N ASP A 97 -6.03 4.16 -17.90
CA ASP A 97 -5.34 3.49 -19.00
C ASP A 97 -5.01 2.01 -18.73
N GLY A 98 -5.47 1.46 -17.62
CA GLY A 98 -5.27 0.05 -17.25
C GLY A 98 -3.80 -0.35 -17.03
N ARG A 99 -2.86 0.62 -16.94
CA ARG A 99 -1.41 0.32 -16.82
C ARG A 99 -1.06 -0.55 -15.62
N PHE A 100 -1.85 -0.50 -14.56
CA PHE A 100 -1.62 -1.27 -13.33
C PHE A 100 -2.42 -2.57 -13.26
N GLY A 101 -3.30 -2.82 -14.22
CA GLY A 101 -4.22 -3.95 -14.33
C GLY A 101 -5.63 -3.48 -14.66
N GLU A 102 -6.32 -4.23 -15.51
CA GLU A 102 -7.73 -4.02 -15.81
C GLU A 102 -8.65 -4.75 -14.81
N LEU A 103 -8.12 -5.73 -14.12
CA LEU A 103 -8.76 -6.43 -13.02
C LEU A 103 -7.70 -6.73 -11.97
N ILE A 104 -7.99 -6.40 -10.72
CA ILE A 104 -7.12 -6.66 -9.58
C ILE A 104 -7.84 -7.64 -8.64
N PHE A 105 -7.20 -8.76 -8.37
CA PHE A 105 -7.61 -9.72 -7.36
C PHE A 105 -6.67 -9.57 -6.16
N LEU A 106 -7.23 -9.27 -4.99
CA LEU A 106 -6.49 -9.07 -3.73
C LEU A 106 -6.83 -10.20 -2.77
N VAL A 107 -5.82 -10.88 -2.25
CA VAL A 107 -6.03 -11.90 -1.20
C VAL A 107 -6.31 -11.24 0.15
N ARG A 108 -7.01 -11.97 1.03
CA ARG A 108 -7.23 -11.51 2.40
C ARG A 108 -5.92 -11.50 3.19
N GLU A 109 -5.86 -10.68 4.21
CA GLU A 109 -4.73 -10.60 5.14
C GLU A 109 -4.35 -11.99 5.67
N GLY A 110 -3.04 -12.30 5.68
CA GLY A 110 -2.51 -13.59 6.12
C GLY A 110 -2.42 -14.67 5.03
N THR A 111 -2.96 -14.44 3.84
CA THR A 111 -2.86 -15.35 2.69
C THR A 111 -1.79 -14.88 1.71
N LEU A 112 -1.04 -15.82 1.12
CA LEU A 112 -0.11 -15.56 0.01
C LEU A 112 -0.51 -16.30 -1.25
N ILE A 113 -0.36 -15.64 -2.39
CA ILE A 113 -0.35 -16.30 -3.71
C ILE A 113 1.03 -16.95 -3.89
N VAL A 114 1.07 -18.27 -3.97
CA VAL A 114 2.30 -19.04 -4.15
C VAL A 114 2.00 -20.21 -5.12
N PRO A 115 2.73 -20.34 -6.25
CA PRO A 115 3.86 -19.51 -6.70
C PRO A 115 3.44 -18.10 -7.13
N SER A 116 4.41 -17.18 -7.10
CA SER A 116 4.23 -15.80 -7.58
C SER A 116 5.54 -15.27 -8.19
N HIS A 117 5.54 -14.05 -8.73
CA HIS A 117 6.76 -13.41 -9.21
C HIS A 117 7.75 -13.09 -8.08
N MET A 118 7.31 -13.14 -6.82
CA MET A 118 8.18 -12.98 -5.65
C MET A 118 8.87 -14.29 -5.23
N GLY A 119 8.43 -15.44 -5.75
CA GLY A 119 9.06 -16.72 -5.48
C GLY A 119 8.10 -17.92 -5.52
N GLU A 120 8.69 -19.09 -5.42
CA GLU A 120 7.99 -20.39 -5.46
C GLU A 120 7.70 -20.96 -4.06
N ARG A 121 8.23 -20.31 -3.02
CA ARG A 121 8.11 -20.78 -1.63
C ARG A 121 7.41 -19.74 -0.77
N PRO A 122 6.53 -20.17 0.13
CA PRO A 122 5.89 -19.26 1.07
C PRO A 122 6.92 -18.65 2.03
N ILE A 123 6.65 -17.43 2.44
CA ILE A 123 7.36 -16.69 3.48
C ILE A 123 6.44 -16.46 4.67
N ARG A 124 7.03 -16.18 5.85
CA ARG A 124 6.27 -16.09 7.10
C ARG A 124 5.50 -14.80 7.29
N ALA A 125 5.87 -13.75 6.58
CA ALA A 125 5.21 -12.46 6.70
C ALA A 125 5.29 -11.69 5.38
N MET A 126 4.24 -10.92 5.09
CA MET A 126 4.15 -10.08 3.89
C MET A 126 3.34 -8.82 4.18
N HIS A 127 3.54 -7.83 3.34
CA HIS A 127 2.74 -6.61 3.24
C HIS A 127 2.04 -6.53 1.88
N GLY A 128 1.26 -5.47 1.64
CA GLY A 128 0.57 -5.27 0.36
C GLY A 128 -0.86 -5.79 0.36
N TYR A 129 -1.44 -6.04 1.54
CA TYR A 129 -2.87 -6.30 1.73
C TYR A 129 -3.68 -5.01 1.67
N HIS A 130 -4.99 -5.11 1.85
CA HIS A 130 -5.86 -3.94 1.84
C HIS A 130 -5.41 -2.90 2.89
N PRO A 131 -5.36 -1.60 2.55
CA PRO A 131 -4.84 -0.60 3.48
C PRO A 131 -5.66 -0.44 4.78
N HIS A 132 -6.91 -0.92 4.82
CA HIS A 132 -7.73 -0.93 6.03
C HIS A 132 -7.58 -2.22 6.87
N ASP A 133 -6.80 -3.18 6.42
CA ASP A 133 -6.48 -4.36 7.25
C ASP A 133 -5.55 -3.93 8.39
N PRO A 134 -5.82 -4.33 9.64
CA PRO A 134 -5.09 -3.82 10.80
C PRO A 134 -3.59 -4.04 10.76
N GLN A 135 -3.13 -5.16 10.19
CA GLN A 135 -1.70 -5.45 10.06
C GLN A 135 -1.03 -4.68 8.89
N SER A 136 -1.81 -3.98 8.04
CA SER A 136 -1.30 -3.06 7.02
C SER A 136 -0.97 -1.67 7.58
N TYR A 137 -1.44 -1.35 8.81
CA TYR A 137 -1.25 -0.02 9.37
C TYR A 137 0.22 0.28 9.62
N ALA A 138 0.64 1.46 9.15
CA ALA A 138 1.92 2.04 9.47
C ALA A 138 1.94 2.59 10.90
N THR A 139 3.14 2.78 11.44
CA THR A 139 3.37 3.38 12.76
C THR A 139 4.07 4.72 12.62
N LEU A 140 3.78 5.63 13.55
CA LEU A 140 4.48 6.90 13.70
C LEU A 140 4.82 7.13 15.17
N PHE A 141 6.10 7.32 15.46
CA PHE A 141 6.60 7.78 16.76
C PHE A 141 7.19 9.18 16.61
N SER A 142 6.92 10.05 17.57
CA SER A 142 7.43 11.41 17.58
C SER A 142 8.03 11.74 18.94
N SER A 143 9.14 12.51 18.93
CA SER A 143 9.74 13.08 20.15
C SER A 143 8.99 14.32 20.66
N THR A 144 7.97 14.79 19.95
CA THR A 144 7.10 15.89 20.37
C THR A 144 5.64 15.38 20.50
N PRO A 145 4.87 15.90 21.48
CA PRO A 145 3.44 15.61 21.55
C PRO A 145 2.64 16.35 20.47
N ASP A 146 3.22 17.36 19.81
CA ASP A 146 2.54 18.27 18.89
C ASP A 146 2.41 17.68 17.47
N VAL A 147 2.10 16.40 17.36
CA VAL A 147 1.75 15.79 16.07
C VAL A 147 0.28 16.06 15.77
N PRO A 148 -0.05 16.71 14.64
CA PRO A 148 -1.44 16.95 14.29
C PRO A 148 -2.25 15.64 14.21
N ALA A 149 -3.46 15.63 14.80
CA ALA A 149 -4.30 14.43 14.87
C ALA A 149 -4.77 13.92 13.48
N ASP A 150 -4.67 14.75 12.46
CA ASP A 150 -5.01 14.42 11.07
C ASP A 150 -3.85 13.77 10.27
N ILE A 151 -2.72 13.49 10.92
CA ILE A 151 -1.66 12.65 10.34
C ILE A 151 -2.07 11.18 10.45
N THR A 152 -2.89 10.73 9.50
CA THR A 152 -3.50 9.40 9.49
C THR A 152 -3.11 8.55 8.27
N HIS A 153 -2.36 9.11 7.32
CA HIS A 153 -1.94 8.43 6.09
C HIS A 153 -0.49 8.80 5.75
N ILE A 154 0.21 7.90 5.08
CA ILE A 154 1.61 8.11 4.67
C ILE A 154 1.83 9.44 3.91
N PRO A 155 0.98 9.87 2.95
CA PRO A 155 1.14 11.18 2.31
C PRO A 155 1.13 12.36 3.29
N HIS A 156 0.52 12.22 4.48
CA HIS A 156 0.51 13.27 5.48
C HIS A 156 1.88 13.47 6.16
N ILE A 157 2.75 12.46 6.11
CA ILE A 157 4.13 12.56 6.62
C ILE A 157 4.92 13.63 5.85
N HIS A 158 4.70 13.71 4.52
CA HIS A 158 5.31 14.80 3.72
C HIS A 158 4.93 16.19 4.26
N ARG A 159 3.65 16.40 4.61
CA ARG A 159 3.18 17.65 5.20
C ARG A 159 3.85 17.92 6.55
N LEU A 160 3.96 16.91 7.41
CA LEU A 160 4.65 17.02 8.69
C LEU A 160 6.11 17.45 8.51
N MET A 161 6.81 16.83 7.57
CA MET A 161 8.21 17.18 7.24
C MET A 161 8.31 18.59 6.64
N ALA A 162 7.44 18.96 5.72
CA ALA A 162 7.43 20.28 5.09
C ALA A 162 7.18 21.40 6.11
N GLN A 163 6.29 21.17 7.07
CA GLN A 163 6.03 22.13 8.16
C GLN A 163 7.25 22.33 9.07
N ALA A 164 8.01 21.26 9.32
CA ALA A 164 9.20 21.33 10.17
C ALA A 164 10.36 22.14 9.55
N ILE A 165 10.44 22.18 8.22
CA ILE A 165 11.50 22.91 7.49
C ILE A 165 11.02 24.24 6.90
N ALA A 166 9.72 24.53 6.95
CA ALA A 166 9.21 25.83 6.53
C ALA A 166 9.85 26.93 7.41
N PRO A 167 10.31 28.05 6.81
CA PRO A 167 10.75 29.19 7.61
C PRO A 167 9.62 29.55 8.58
N ALA A 168 9.92 29.75 9.85
CA ALA A 168 8.96 30.25 10.83
C ALA A 168 8.31 31.49 10.19
N ALA A 169 7.09 31.36 9.69
CA ALA A 169 6.34 32.51 9.19
C ALA A 169 6.33 33.50 10.31
N SER A 170 6.88 34.66 10.06
CA SER A 170 7.11 35.76 11.01
C SER A 170 5.87 35.93 11.91
N GLN A 171 5.95 35.41 13.11
CA GLN A 171 5.13 35.87 14.24
C GLN A 171 5.70 37.21 14.68
N SER A 172 5.81 38.15 13.76
CA SER A 172 6.20 39.51 14.00
C SER A 172 5.16 40.38 13.31
N ASN A 173 4.20 40.87 14.08
CA ASN A 173 3.57 42.18 14.04
C ASN A 173 2.11 42.17 14.50
N GLU A 174 1.83 41.68 15.69
CA GLU A 174 0.57 42.06 16.36
C GLU A 174 0.75 42.76 17.71
N HIS A 175 2.01 43.09 18.07
CA HIS A 175 2.27 43.83 19.35
C HIS A 175 2.90 45.20 19.16
N ALA A 176 2.80 45.81 17.98
CA ALA A 176 3.36 47.15 17.73
C ALA A 176 2.34 48.20 17.28
N LEU A 177 1.05 48.05 17.67
CA LEU A 177 0.02 49.08 17.45
C LEU A 177 -0.87 49.24 18.69
N ALA A 178 -0.26 49.38 19.87
CA ALA A 178 -0.96 49.85 21.07
C ALA A 178 0.05 50.58 21.95
N ALA A 179 0.46 51.77 21.52
CA ALA A 179 1.05 52.83 22.34
C ALA A 179 0.75 54.17 21.71
#